data_bb56bfdcb5b6330bbb8c754bb7c541f8
#
_entry.id   bb56bfdcb5b6330bbb8c754bb7c541f8
#
_cell.length_a   1.000
_cell.length_b   1.000
_cell.length_c   1.000
_cell.angle_alpha   90.00
_cell.angle_beta   90.00
_cell.angle_gamma   90.00
#
_symmetry.space_group_name_H-M   'P 1'
#
loop_
_entity.id
_entity.type
_entity.pdbx_description
1 polymer ?
#
loop_
_entity_poly.entity_id
_entity_poly.type
_entity_poly.pdbx_seq_one_letter_code
_entity_poly.pdbx_strand_id
1 'polypeptide(L)'
;MKLFVLIIVLSILFPANIHAHELPDLGDVSQATITPHQERQIGLQVMRQIRADPSYMDDPEIASYLNNLGHKLIANSDEANAQQSFEFFAVQDASINAFALPGGFMGFNSGLIIAAQSESELAAVMSHEIAHVTQKHLARM
;
A
#
# COMPACT_ATOMS: atom_id res chain seq x y z
N MET A 1 -70.23 -15.26 -5.16
CA MET A 1 -69.05 -15.89 -4.55
C MET A 1 -68.21 -16.73 -5.51
N LYS A 2 -68.78 -17.37 -6.52
CA LYS A 2 -68.02 -18.19 -7.49
C LYS A 2 -67.28 -17.37 -8.57
N LEU A 3 -67.71 -16.14 -8.86
CA LEU A 3 -67.08 -15.26 -9.86
C LEU A 3 -65.79 -14.58 -9.34
N PHE A 4 -65.72 -14.35 -8.03
CA PHE A 4 -64.55 -13.69 -7.41
C PHE A 4 -63.33 -14.61 -7.31
N VAL A 5 -63.55 -15.93 -7.21
CA VAL A 5 -62.47 -16.92 -7.13
C VAL A 5 -61.83 -17.14 -8.49
N LEU A 6 -62.56 -16.94 -9.60
CA LEU A 6 -62.05 -17.14 -10.96
C LEU A 6 -61.08 -16.02 -11.38
N ILE A 7 -61.24 -14.80 -10.84
CA ILE A 7 -60.37 -13.66 -11.19
C ILE A 7 -58.98 -13.77 -10.46
N ILE A 8 -58.95 -14.37 -9.27
CA ILE A 8 -57.72 -14.55 -8.52
C ILE A 8 -56.83 -15.65 -9.11
N VAL A 9 -57.43 -16.67 -9.74
CA VAL A 9 -56.64 -17.78 -10.35
C VAL A 9 -56.04 -17.40 -11.70
N LEU A 10 -56.59 -16.40 -12.38
CA LEU A 10 -56.09 -15.97 -13.72
C LEU A 10 -54.89 -15.00 -13.60
N SER A 11 -54.64 -14.41 -12.43
CA SER A 11 -53.52 -13.48 -12.23
C SER A 11 -52.18 -14.18 -11.91
N ILE A 12 -52.16 -15.52 -11.73
CA ILE A 12 -50.97 -16.30 -11.38
C ILE A 12 -50.23 -16.87 -12.62
N LEU A 13 -50.80 -16.74 -13.82
CA LEU A 13 -50.29 -17.39 -15.03
C LEU A 13 -49.53 -16.49 -16.01
N PHE A 14 -49.17 -15.26 -15.60
CA PHE A 14 -48.20 -14.47 -16.38
C PHE A 14 -46.79 -14.68 -15.83
N PRO A 15 -45.94 -15.43 -16.52
CA PRO A 15 -44.52 -15.40 -16.21
C PRO A 15 -44.02 -14.00 -16.56
N ALA A 16 -43.69 -13.20 -15.55
CA ALA A 16 -42.91 -12.00 -15.73
C ALA A 16 -41.53 -12.44 -16.22
N ASN A 17 -41.31 -12.41 -17.52
CA ASN A 17 -39.97 -12.44 -18.10
C ASN A 17 -39.28 -11.17 -17.67
N ILE A 18 -38.68 -11.18 -16.50
CA ILE A 18 -37.65 -10.23 -16.10
C ILE A 18 -36.47 -10.56 -16.99
N HIS A 19 -36.33 -9.89 -18.11
CA HIS A 19 -35.08 -9.80 -18.81
C HIS A 19 -34.16 -9.04 -17.83
N ALA A 20 -33.27 -9.77 -17.14
CA ALA A 20 -32.12 -9.17 -16.54
C ALA A 20 -31.39 -8.47 -17.69
N HIS A 21 -31.53 -7.16 -17.79
CA HIS A 21 -30.61 -6.35 -18.57
C HIS A 21 -29.24 -6.71 -18.02
N GLU A 22 -28.47 -7.46 -18.82
CA GLU A 22 -27.03 -7.55 -18.58
C GLU A 22 -26.54 -6.11 -18.53
N LEU A 23 -26.19 -5.68 -17.32
CA LEU A 23 -25.44 -4.44 -17.16
C LEU A 23 -24.24 -4.56 -18.09
N PRO A 24 -23.97 -3.55 -18.93
CA PRO A 24 -22.76 -3.59 -19.74
C PRO A 24 -21.60 -3.86 -18.79
N ASP A 25 -20.83 -4.89 -19.10
CA ASP A 25 -19.56 -5.18 -18.44
C ASP A 25 -18.69 -3.92 -18.60
N LEU A 26 -18.75 -3.06 -17.58
CA LEU A 26 -17.84 -1.94 -17.43
C LEU A 26 -16.52 -2.57 -17.03
N GLY A 27 -15.87 -3.18 -18.03
CA GLY A 27 -14.65 -3.96 -17.92
C GLY A 27 -13.85 -3.56 -16.70
N ASP A 28 -13.60 -4.53 -15.88
CA ASP A 28 -13.04 -4.47 -14.53
C ASP A 28 -11.94 -3.41 -14.39
N VAL A 29 -12.34 -2.13 -14.19
CA VAL A 29 -11.43 -1.00 -13.94
C VAL A 29 -10.78 -1.14 -12.55
N SER A 30 -11.23 -2.14 -11.78
CA SER A 30 -10.74 -2.40 -10.42
C SER A 30 -9.40 -3.14 -10.38
N GLN A 31 -8.87 -3.60 -11.53
CA GLN A 31 -7.59 -4.28 -11.65
C GLN A 31 -6.60 -3.60 -12.61
N ALA A 32 -6.63 -2.29 -12.70
CA ALA A 32 -5.49 -1.58 -13.25
C ALA A 32 -4.30 -1.77 -12.28
N THR A 33 -3.57 -2.86 -12.45
CA THR A 33 -2.34 -3.13 -11.71
C THR A 33 -1.36 -2.02 -12.04
N ILE A 34 -1.10 -1.16 -11.05
CA ILE A 34 -0.09 -0.10 -11.17
C ILE A 34 1.27 -0.79 -11.36
N THR A 35 1.96 -0.46 -12.44
CA THR A 35 3.28 -1.02 -12.69
C THR A 35 4.31 -0.52 -11.66
N PRO A 36 5.40 -1.25 -11.40
CA PRO A 36 6.47 -0.79 -10.50
C PRO A 36 7.03 0.58 -10.89
N HIS A 37 7.11 0.87 -12.19
CA HIS A 37 7.53 2.18 -12.69
C HIS A 37 6.54 3.28 -12.31
N GLN A 38 5.25 3.05 -12.46
CA GLN A 38 4.21 4.01 -12.05
C GLN A 38 4.21 4.23 -10.53
N GLU A 39 4.35 3.16 -9.74
CA GLU A 39 4.52 3.28 -8.28
C GLU A 39 5.72 4.17 -7.94
N ARG A 40 6.86 3.96 -8.59
CA ARG A 40 8.06 4.77 -8.34
C ARG A 40 7.83 6.25 -8.70
N GLN A 41 7.14 6.54 -9.80
CA GLN A 41 6.81 7.92 -10.18
C GLN A 41 5.89 8.60 -9.17
N ILE A 42 4.88 7.89 -8.67
CA ILE A 42 3.99 8.39 -7.60
C ILE A 42 4.81 8.66 -6.34
N GLY A 43 5.65 7.72 -5.92
CA GLY A 43 6.53 7.88 -4.77
C GLY A 43 7.46 9.10 -4.89
N LEU A 44 8.07 9.31 -6.04
CA LEU A 44 8.90 10.47 -6.31
C LEU A 44 8.12 11.80 -6.21
N GLN A 45 6.85 11.82 -6.62
CA GLN A 45 6.00 13.00 -6.46
C GLN A 45 5.71 13.29 -4.98
N VAL A 46 5.37 12.26 -4.20
CA VAL A 46 5.14 12.40 -2.76
C VAL A 46 6.43 12.83 -2.06
N MET A 47 7.56 12.22 -2.40
CA MET A 47 8.85 12.58 -1.81
C MET A 47 9.26 14.03 -2.07
N ARG A 48 8.90 14.60 -3.23
CA ARG A 48 9.14 16.04 -3.46
C ARG A 48 8.38 16.92 -2.47
N GLN A 49 7.16 16.56 -2.13
CA GLN A 49 6.34 17.27 -1.12
C GLN A 49 6.92 17.09 0.28
N ILE A 50 7.30 15.87 0.64
CA ILE A 50 7.89 15.56 1.95
C ILE A 50 9.21 16.31 2.15
N ARG A 51 10.09 16.32 1.14
CA ARG A 51 11.37 17.05 1.22
C ARG A 51 11.22 18.56 1.30
N ALA A 52 10.09 19.11 0.85
CA ALA A 52 9.76 20.53 0.97
C ALA A 52 9.11 20.87 2.33
N ASP A 53 8.67 19.88 3.09
CA ASP A 53 8.07 20.07 4.41
C ASP A 53 9.16 20.32 5.47
N PRO A 54 8.96 21.30 6.40
CA PRO A 54 9.91 21.56 7.47
C PRO A 54 10.21 20.39 8.40
N SER A 55 9.33 19.39 8.47
CA SER A 55 9.55 18.18 9.26
C SER A 55 10.52 17.19 8.62
N TYR A 56 10.86 17.34 7.33
CA TYR A 56 11.86 16.49 6.70
C TYR A 56 13.24 16.68 7.34
N MET A 57 13.85 15.59 7.76
CA MET A 57 15.19 15.63 8.37
C MET A 57 16.25 15.53 7.28
N ASP A 58 16.70 16.69 6.80
CA ASP A 58 17.78 16.78 5.81
C ASP A 58 19.17 16.71 6.49
N ASP A 59 19.42 15.58 7.15
CA ASP A 59 20.67 15.27 7.81
C ASP A 59 21.37 14.11 7.11
N PRO A 60 22.56 14.35 6.50
CA PRO A 60 23.28 13.32 5.75
C PRO A 60 23.72 12.13 6.61
N GLU A 61 23.99 12.32 7.90
CA GLU A 61 24.40 11.23 8.79
C GLU A 61 23.22 10.31 9.08
N ILE A 62 22.05 10.87 9.38
CA ILE A 62 20.82 10.11 9.60
C ILE A 62 20.42 9.39 8.32
N ALA A 63 20.43 10.07 7.18
CA ALA A 63 20.10 9.48 5.90
C ALA A 63 21.04 8.32 5.56
N SER A 64 22.35 8.50 5.71
CA SER A 64 23.35 7.45 5.47
C SER A 64 23.16 6.26 6.40
N TYR A 65 22.91 6.51 7.69
CA TYR A 65 22.69 5.46 8.68
C TYR A 65 21.47 4.59 8.33
N LEU A 66 20.32 5.23 8.08
CA LEU A 66 19.09 4.52 7.74
C LEU A 66 19.23 3.72 6.44
N ASN A 67 19.82 4.31 5.40
CA ASN A 67 20.02 3.61 4.13
C ASN A 67 21.02 2.47 4.25
N ASN A 68 22.12 2.63 4.97
CA ASN A 68 23.09 1.56 5.19
C ASN A 68 22.47 0.39 5.96
N LEU A 69 21.71 0.66 7.02
CA LEU A 69 21.03 -0.37 7.79
C LEU A 69 19.96 -1.07 6.94
N GLY A 70 19.11 -0.30 6.26
CA GLY A 70 18.03 -0.85 5.42
C GLY A 70 18.56 -1.71 4.27
N HIS A 71 19.57 -1.25 3.54
CA HIS A 71 20.18 -2.04 2.46
C HIS A 71 20.89 -3.29 2.96
N LYS A 72 21.51 -3.25 4.16
CA LYS A 72 22.08 -4.43 4.80
C LYS A 72 21.01 -5.47 5.12
N LEU A 73 19.85 -5.04 5.61
CA LEU A 73 18.71 -5.93 5.89
C LEU A 73 18.14 -6.54 4.60
N ILE A 74 17.96 -5.74 3.56
CA ILE A 74 17.50 -6.22 2.24
C ILE A 74 18.46 -7.25 1.66
N ALA A 75 19.77 -6.99 1.70
CA ALA A 75 20.78 -7.90 1.16
C ALA A 75 20.81 -9.27 1.86
N ASN A 76 20.33 -9.36 3.09
CA ASN A 76 20.26 -10.60 3.87
C ASN A 76 18.83 -11.20 3.93
N SER A 77 17.87 -10.66 3.19
CA SER A 77 16.52 -11.20 3.12
C SER A 77 16.35 -12.08 1.88
N ASP A 78 15.75 -13.25 2.05
CA ASP A 78 15.44 -14.18 0.93
C ASP A 78 14.34 -13.63 0.00
N GLU A 79 13.59 -12.65 0.47
CA GLU A 79 12.43 -12.07 -0.22
C GLU A 79 12.79 -10.81 -1.04
N ALA A 80 14.04 -10.35 -0.98
CA ALA A 80 14.46 -9.14 -1.67
C ALA A 80 14.43 -9.35 -3.19
N ASN A 81 13.39 -8.85 -3.83
CA ASN A 81 13.36 -8.77 -5.28
C ASN A 81 14.42 -7.74 -5.73
N ALA A 82 15.44 -8.21 -6.44
CA ALA A 82 16.55 -7.40 -6.94
C ALA A 82 16.10 -6.20 -7.83
N GLN A 83 14.84 -6.17 -8.22
CA GLN A 83 14.26 -5.12 -9.06
C GLN A 83 13.60 -3.99 -8.25
N GLN A 84 13.40 -4.16 -6.94
CA GLN A 84 12.78 -3.14 -6.11
C GLN A 84 13.82 -2.19 -5.52
N SER A 85 13.68 -0.90 -5.83
CA SER A 85 14.51 0.14 -5.24
C SER A 85 13.92 0.59 -3.90
N PHE A 86 14.76 0.62 -2.86
CA PHE A 86 14.40 1.12 -1.54
C PHE A 86 15.17 2.40 -1.21
N GLU A 87 14.50 3.34 -0.55
CA GLU A 87 15.09 4.57 -0.03
C GLU A 87 14.50 4.87 1.35
N PHE A 88 15.36 5.11 2.32
CA PHE A 88 15.00 5.31 3.73
C PHE A 88 15.27 6.76 4.13
N PHE A 89 14.31 7.39 4.79
CA PHE A 89 14.40 8.78 5.23
C PHE A 89 13.77 8.97 6.61
N ALA A 90 14.10 10.08 7.27
CA ALA A 90 13.52 10.44 8.56
C ALA A 90 12.69 11.71 8.49
N VAL A 91 11.67 11.79 9.34
CA VAL A 91 10.87 12.99 9.57
C VAL A 91 10.85 13.33 11.06
N GLN A 92 10.81 14.62 11.37
CA GLN A 92 10.73 15.12 12.73
C GLN A 92 9.28 15.02 13.22
N ASP A 93 8.99 13.91 13.90
CA ASP A 93 7.70 13.63 14.51
C ASP A 93 7.95 12.81 15.78
N ALA A 94 7.34 13.21 16.90
CA ALA A 94 7.54 12.58 18.19
C ALA A 94 6.83 11.22 18.34
N SER A 95 5.95 10.88 17.44
CA SER A 95 5.25 9.58 17.47
C SER A 95 6.18 8.42 17.12
N ILE A 96 5.93 7.28 17.75
CA ILE A 96 6.66 6.03 17.47
C ILE A 96 5.98 5.38 16.25
N ASN A 97 6.47 5.71 15.06
CA ASN A 97 5.88 5.22 13.82
C ASN A 97 6.92 5.13 12.69
N ALA A 98 6.69 4.19 11.77
CA ALA A 98 7.31 4.10 10.47
C ALA A 98 6.22 3.89 9.41
N PHE A 99 6.48 4.29 8.18
CA PHE A 99 5.51 4.19 7.10
C PHE A 99 6.18 3.96 5.75
N ALA A 100 5.48 3.25 4.88
CA ALA A 100 5.91 3.01 3.51
C ALA A 100 5.11 3.85 2.52
N LEU A 101 5.80 4.38 1.52
CA LEU A 101 5.21 5.07 0.37
C LEU A 101 5.36 4.21 -0.90
N PRO A 102 4.55 4.49 -1.93
CA PRO A 102 4.70 3.82 -3.21
C PRO A 102 6.14 3.91 -3.76
N GLY A 103 6.60 2.86 -4.42
CA GLY A 103 7.92 2.84 -5.06
C GLY A 103 9.11 2.59 -4.12
N GLY A 104 8.87 2.05 -2.91
CA GLY A 104 9.93 1.62 -2.00
C GLY A 104 10.54 2.72 -1.13
N PHE A 105 9.88 3.86 -0.98
CA PHE A 105 10.27 4.87 -0.01
C PHE A 105 9.73 4.54 1.37
N MET A 106 10.58 4.62 2.39
CA MET A 106 10.24 4.30 3.78
C MET A 106 10.63 5.45 4.71
N GLY A 107 9.64 5.99 5.41
CA GLY A 107 9.80 7.07 6.37
C GLY A 107 9.85 6.54 7.80
N PHE A 108 10.73 7.12 8.60
CA PHE A 108 10.89 6.83 10.03
C PHE A 108 10.72 8.11 10.82
N ASN A 109 9.80 8.10 11.77
CA ASN A 109 9.63 9.22 12.68
C ASN A 109 10.80 9.30 13.67
N SER A 110 11.24 10.50 14.00
CA SER A 110 12.31 10.71 14.99
C SER A 110 11.95 10.09 16.34
N GLY A 111 10.67 10.08 16.72
CA GLY A 111 10.20 9.41 17.93
C GLY A 111 10.50 7.92 17.96
N LEU A 112 10.38 7.22 16.85
CA LEU A 112 10.75 5.80 16.74
C LEU A 112 12.26 5.61 16.86
N ILE A 113 13.06 6.44 16.16
CA ILE A 113 14.52 6.34 16.17
C ILE A 113 15.06 6.57 17.58
N ILE A 114 14.50 7.54 18.32
CA ILE A 114 14.88 7.87 19.70
C ILE A 114 14.43 6.78 20.67
N ALA A 115 13.25 6.19 20.46
CA ALA A 115 12.70 5.15 21.33
C ALA A 115 13.43 3.81 21.19
N ALA A 116 14.05 3.53 20.05
CA ALA A 116 14.84 2.33 19.85
C ALA A 116 16.09 2.38 20.76
N GLN A 117 16.20 1.39 21.65
CA GLN A 117 17.30 1.31 22.62
C GLN A 117 18.57 0.69 22.02
N SER A 118 18.46 0.08 20.84
CA SER A 118 19.56 -0.55 20.12
C SER A 118 19.31 -0.53 18.62
N GLU A 119 20.39 -0.68 17.83
CA GLU A 119 20.28 -0.87 16.38
C GLU A 119 19.43 -2.10 16.03
N SER A 120 19.51 -3.16 16.85
CA SER A 120 18.72 -4.39 16.63
C SER A 120 17.22 -4.15 16.75
N GLU A 121 16.77 -3.28 17.63
CA GLU A 121 15.35 -2.91 17.75
C GLU A 121 14.88 -2.11 16.54
N LEU A 122 15.67 -1.12 16.12
CA LEU A 122 15.37 -0.38 14.88
C LEU A 122 15.38 -1.29 13.66
N ALA A 123 16.38 -2.18 13.56
CA ALA A 123 16.47 -3.17 12.48
C ALA A 123 15.27 -4.11 12.42
N ALA A 124 14.74 -4.51 13.58
CA ALA A 124 13.53 -5.35 13.63
C ALA A 124 12.31 -4.64 13.04
N VAL A 125 12.09 -3.37 13.39
CA VAL A 125 11.01 -2.56 12.81
C VAL A 125 11.23 -2.35 11.32
N MET A 126 12.44 -2.00 10.89
CA MET A 126 12.77 -1.84 9.47
C MET A 126 12.52 -3.12 8.67
N SER A 127 12.93 -4.27 9.18
CA SER A 127 12.73 -5.57 8.53
C SER A 127 11.24 -5.88 8.37
N HIS A 128 10.43 -5.54 9.37
CA HIS A 128 8.98 -5.72 9.33
C HIS A 128 8.35 -4.87 8.22
N GLU A 129 8.74 -3.60 8.10
CA GLU A 129 8.24 -2.71 7.05
C GLU A 129 8.72 -3.14 5.64
N ILE A 130 9.98 -3.56 5.51
CA ILE A 130 10.52 -4.11 4.26
C ILE A 130 9.72 -5.34 3.81
N ALA A 131 9.43 -6.28 4.73
CA ALA A 131 8.65 -7.47 4.43
C ALA A 131 7.24 -7.12 3.94
N HIS A 132 6.56 -6.16 4.56
CA HIS A 132 5.24 -5.71 4.12
C HIS A 132 5.25 -5.15 2.69
N VAL A 133 6.25 -4.34 2.35
CA VAL A 133 6.37 -3.77 1.00
C VAL A 133 6.67 -4.87 -0.02
N THR A 134 7.58 -5.77 0.30
CA THR A 134 7.98 -6.89 -0.58
C THR A 134 6.81 -7.84 -0.84
N GLN A 135 6.07 -8.23 0.21
CA GLN A 135 4.90 -9.11 0.08
C GLN A 135 3.77 -8.49 -0.73
N LYS A 136 3.50 -7.19 -0.56
CA LYS A 136 2.52 -6.48 -1.39
C LYS A 136 2.91 -6.44 -2.86
N HIS A 137 4.20 -6.35 -3.15
CA HIS A 137 4.70 -6.38 -4.53
C HIS A 137 4.53 -7.77 -5.16
N LEU A 138 4.86 -8.84 -4.43
CA LEU A 138 4.69 -10.22 -4.89
C LEU A 138 3.21 -10.59 -5.11
N ALA A 139 2.30 -10.08 -4.29
CA ALA A 139 0.86 -10.32 -4.43
C ALA A 139 0.23 -9.65 -5.66
N ARG A 140 0.93 -8.69 -6.29
CA ARG A 140 0.47 -7.95 -7.48
C ARG A 140 1.07 -8.48 -8.79
N MET A 141 1.99 -9.44 -8.72
CA MET A 141 2.55 -10.13 -9.88
C MET A 141 1.69 -11.33 -10.27
#